data_405f90c5d641d9beb8bf4a679abbe18d
#
_entry.id   405f90c5d641d9beb8bf4a679abbe18d
#
_cell.length_a   1.000
_cell.length_b   1.000
_cell.length_c   1.000
_cell.angle_alpha   90.00
_cell.angle_beta   90.00
_cell.angle_gamma   90.00
#
_symmetry.space_group_name_H-M   'P 1'
#
loop_
_entity.id
_entity.type
_entity.pdbx_description
1 polymer ?
#
loop_
_entity_poly.entity_id
_entity_poly.type
_entity_poly.pdbx_seq_one_letter_code
_entity_poly.pdbx_strand_id
1 'polypeptide(L)'
;MDKLDLEGFLIKNKLILIGSLALIVLIICSIFGLRFYYYRLNKNAEKILWKGVRLYMSYNGKNPEAVAGSISYLKKLKGKYKGANASKIANFYLGLDYMRIGKLKKAEYYLIKYTKTYPKPDSNNLTYLAYSNLATVSMLQKNYKNAIADFAAMSKIDDVKLQEYAMLEEAAVYTQIKKPVKAIAIYKTMLTNDAMTKDRGYIENLVQLNS
;
A
#
# COMPACT_ATOMS: atom_id res chain seq x y z
N MET A 1 -59.75 8.21 -18.42
CA MET A 1 -58.63 8.08 -17.47
C MET A 1 -59.24 7.92 -16.11
N ASP A 2 -59.31 6.66 -15.63
CA ASP A 2 -59.87 6.37 -14.31
C ASP A 2 -58.99 7.02 -13.25
N LYS A 3 -59.61 7.82 -12.39
CA LYS A 3 -58.94 8.32 -11.19
C LYS A 3 -58.58 7.11 -10.37
N LEU A 4 -57.26 6.83 -10.26
CA LEU A 4 -56.79 5.80 -9.34
C LEU A 4 -57.40 6.08 -7.96
N ASP A 5 -58.23 5.18 -7.48
CA ASP A 5 -58.77 5.24 -6.11
C ASP A 5 -57.64 4.98 -5.12
N LEU A 6 -56.84 6.04 -4.89
CA LEU A 6 -55.70 6.02 -3.98
C LEU A 6 -56.13 5.76 -2.53
N GLU A 7 -57.29 6.29 -2.13
CA GLU A 7 -57.85 6.06 -0.78
C GLU A 7 -58.18 4.62 -0.55
N GLY A 8 -58.94 3.98 -1.45
CA GLY A 8 -59.30 2.56 -1.36
C GLY A 8 -58.06 1.66 -1.39
N PHE A 9 -57.02 1.98 -2.19
CA PHE A 9 -55.77 1.26 -2.21
C PHE A 9 -54.99 1.37 -0.91
N LEU A 10 -54.91 2.58 -0.31
CA LEU A 10 -54.21 2.82 0.95
C LEU A 10 -54.89 2.09 2.11
N ILE A 11 -56.21 2.14 2.19
CA ILE A 11 -56.98 1.46 3.24
C ILE A 11 -56.80 -0.06 3.14
N LYS A 12 -56.96 -0.62 1.93
CA LYS A 12 -56.84 -2.06 1.68
C LYS A 12 -55.45 -2.62 1.98
N ASN A 13 -54.39 -1.83 1.73
CA ASN A 13 -53.01 -2.28 1.91
C ASN A 13 -52.30 -1.66 3.12
N LYS A 14 -53.05 -1.06 4.07
CA LYS A 14 -52.51 -0.32 5.22
C LYS A 14 -51.43 -1.09 6.00
N LEU A 15 -51.65 -2.37 6.30
CA LEU A 15 -50.68 -3.17 7.06
C LEU A 15 -49.38 -3.43 6.27
N ILE A 16 -49.51 -3.66 4.95
CA ILE A 16 -48.34 -3.87 4.06
C ILE A 16 -47.54 -2.57 3.96
N LEU A 17 -48.23 -1.42 3.83
CA LEU A 17 -47.58 -0.12 3.73
C LEU A 17 -46.85 0.25 5.03
N ILE A 18 -47.46 0.03 6.18
CA ILE A 18 -46.85 0.24 7.50
C ILE A 18 -45.64 -0.70 7.68
N GLY A 19 -45.78 -1.97 7.31
CA GLY A 19 -44.68 -2.94 7.39
C GLY A 19 -43.50 -2.60 6.47
N SER A 20 -43.78 -2.18 5.22
CA SER A 20 -42.76 -1.74 4.30
C SER A 20 -42.01 -0.48 4.77
N LEU A 21 -42.76 0.51 5.32
CA LEU A 21 -42.17 1.71 5.88
C LEU A 21 -41.27 1.39 7.08
N ALA A 22 -41.74 0.52 8.00
CA ALA A 22 -40.95 0.07 9.14
C ALA A 22 -39.66 -0.63 8.71
N LEU A 23 -39.73 -1.48 7.66
CA LEU A 23 -38.55 -2.15 7.10
C LEU A 23 -37.57 -1.16 6.54
N ILE A 24 -38.02 -0.16 5.79
CA ILE A 24 -37.17 0.91 5.25
C ILE A 24 -36.46 1.67 6.37
N VAL A 25 -37.18 2.04 7.43
CA VAL A 25 -36.60 2.72 8.60
C VAL A 25 -35.52 1.85 9.25
N LEU A 26 -35.78 0.56 9.44
CA LEU A 26 -34.79 -0.38 10.00
C LEU A 26 -33.54 -0.49 9.15
N ILE A 27 -33.68 -0.55 7.83
CA ILE A 27 -32.54 -0.57 6.91
C ILE A 27 -31.72 0.73 7.04
N ILE A 28 -32.39 1.87 7.05
CA ILE A 28 -31.72 3.18 7.20
C ILE A 28 -30.97 3.24 8.54
N CYS A 29 -31.62 2.89 9.64
CA CYS A 29 -31.00 2.87 10.97
C CYS A 29 -29.79 1.93 11.03
N SER A 30 -29.88 0.76 10.38
CA SER A 30 -28.78 -0.20 10.30
C SER A 30 -27.59 0.37 9.53
N ILE A 31 -27.83 1.03 8.39
CA ILE A 31 -26.79 1.68 7.59
C ILE A 31 -26.08 2.78 8.40
N PHE A 32 -26.84 3.67 9.04
CA PHE A 32 -26.28 4.74 9.88
C PHE A 32 -25.53 4.19 11.09
N GLY A 33 -26.07 3.17 11.75
CA GLY A 33 -25.43 2.51 12.89
C GLY A 33 -24.08 1.87 12.51
N LEU A 34 -24.04 1.13 11.40
CA LEU A 34 -22.81 0.55 10.86
C LEU A 34 -21.80 1.63 10.47
N ARG A 35 -22.25 2.68 9.78
CA ARG A 35 -21.37 3.80 9.37
C ARG A 35 -20.75 4.49 10.60
N PHE A 36 -21.54 4.75 11.64
CA PHE A 36 -21.07 5.35 12.90
C PHE A 36 -20.10 4.44 13.64
N TYR A 37 -20.39 3.14 13.69
CA TYR A 37 -19.49 2.14 14.28
C TYR A 37 -18.12 2.12 13.57
N TYR A 38 -18.09 2.02 12.22
CA TYR A 38 -16.85 2.03 11.46
C TYR A 38 -16.11 3.37 11.56
N TYR A 39 -16.81 4.48 11.62
CA TYR A 39 -16.20 5.79 11.87
C TYR A 39 -15.45 5.82 13.20
N ARG A 40 -16.10 5.41 14.30
CA ARG A 40 -15.46 5.34 15.62
C ARG A 40 -14.30 4.36 15.67
N LEU A 41 -14.47 3.19 15.06
CA LEU A 41 -13.43 2.17 14.97
C LEU A 41 -12.19 2.74 14.26
N ASN A 42 -12.34 3.37 13.10
CA ASN A 42 -11.23 3.97 12.35
C ASN A 42 -10.58 5.11 13.13
N LYS A 43 -11.35 6.04 13.70
CA LYS A 43 -10.81 7.17 14.48
C LYS A 43 -9.97 6.71 15.69
N ASN A 44 -10.38 5.66 16.39
CA ASN A 44 -9.62 5.10 17.51
C ASN A 44 -8.38 4.33 17.02
N ALA A 45 -8.50 3.61 15.91
CA ALA A 45 -7.39 2.90 15.28
C ALA A 45 -6.29 3.86 14.81
N GLU A 46 -6.66 4.99 14.19
CA GLU A 46 -5.73 6.03 13.74
C GLU A 46 -4.91 6.63 14.88
N LYS A 47 -5.53 6.90 16.04
CA LYS A 47 -4.80 7.38 17.22
C LYS A 47 -3.66 6.44 17.64
N ILE A 48 -3.89 5.14 17.54
CA ILE A 48 -2.88 4.13 17.88
C ILE A 48 -1.83 4.03 16.77
N LEU A 49 -2.25 4.09 15.50
CA LEU A 49 -1.34 4.13 14.36
C LEU A 49 -0.33 5.28 14.54
N TRP A 50 -0.83 6.50 14.74
CA TRP A 50 0.03 7.67 14.87
C TRP A 50 0.97 7.64 16.07
N LYS A 51 0.59 6.98 17.18
CA LYS A 51 1.53 6.70 18.28
C LYS A 51 2.69 5.81 17.84
N GLY A 52 2.39 4.72 17.11
CA GLY A 52 3.41 3.84 16.54
C GLY A 52 4.29 4.57 15.52
N VAL A 53 3.68 5.28 14.56
CA VAL A 53 4.40 6.04 13.52
C VAL A 53 5.28 7.13 14.12
N ARG A 54 4.85 7.82 15.16
CA ARG A 54 5.67 8.83 15.83
C ARG A 54 6.93 8.21 16.44
N LEU A 55 6.81 7.05 17.06
CA LEU A 55 7.97 6.30 17.59
C LEU A 55 8.87 5.81 16.45
N TYR A 56 8.29 5.31 15.34
CA TYR A 56 9.05 4.99 14.14
C TYR A 56 9.87 6.19 13.64
N MET A 57 9.28 7.38 13.59
CA MET A 57 9.95 8.61 13.14
C MET A 57 10.97 9.15 14.16
N SER A 58 10.79 8.89 15.45
CA SER A 58 11.74 9.34 16.50
C SER A 58 13.01 8.51 16.57
N TYR A 59 13.11 7.41 15.82
CA TYR A 59 14.31 6.60 15.77
C TYR A 59 15.47 7.34 15.10
N ASN A 60 16.56 7.51 15.83
CA ASN A 60 17.76 8.25 15.41
C ASN A 60 19.02 7.37 15.29
N GLY A 61 18.86 6.05 15.25
CA GLY A 61 19.98 5.09 15.22
C GLY A 61 20.51 4.70 16.60
N LYS A 62 20.19 5.45 17.68
CA LYS A 62 20.73 5.26 19.02
C LYS A 62 19.69 4.87 20.08
N ASN A 63 18.39 4.92 19.75
CA ASN A 63 17.28 4.64 20.66
C ASN A 63 16.45 3.42 20.21
N PRO A 64 16.93 2.19 20.42
CA PRO A 64 16.24 0.96 19.99
C PRO A 64 14.86 0.78 20.64
N GLU A 65 14.62 1.41 21.81
CA GLU A 65 13.32 1.43 22.48
C GLU A 65 12.23 2.10 21.64
N ALA A 66 12.58 3.06 20.79
CA ALA A 66 11.64 3.69 19.86
C ALA A 66 11.09 2.68 18.85
N VAL A 67 11.95 1.82 18.28
CA VAL A 67 11.54 0.76 17.35
C VAL A 67 10.71 -0.29 18.09
N ALA A 68 11.11 -0.71 19.27
CA ALA A 68 10.35 -1.67 20.10
C ALA A 68 8.95 -1.12 20.45
N GLY A 69 8.87 0.15 20.83
CA GLY A 69 7.63 0.85 21.13
C GLY A 69 6.73 0.96 19.90
N SER A 70 7.28 1.33 18.72
CA SER A 70 6.55 1.36 17.45
C SER A 70 5.94 0.00 17.15
N ILE A 71 6.73 -1.07 17.13
CA ILE A 71 6.27 -2.44 16.90
C ILE A 71 5.16 -2.81 17.89
N SER A 72 5.29 -2.45 19.17
CA SER A 72 4.29 -2.75 20.20
C SER A 72 2.93 -2.10 19.88
N TYR A 73 2.92 -0.77 19.61
CA TYR A 73 1.69 -0.05 19.26
C TYR A 73 1.06 -0.58 17.97
N LEU A 74 1.85 -0.82 16.93
CA LEU A 74 1.35 -1.31 15.64
C LEU A 74 0.78 -2.73 15.75
N LYS A 75 1.38 -3.60 16.55
CA LYS A 75 0.82 -4.93 16.85
C LYS A 75 -0.46 -4.84 17.65
N LYS A 76 -0.52 -4.00 18.70
CA LYS A 76 -1.74 -3.75 19.47
C LYS A 76 -2.88 -3.25 18.58
N LEU A 77 -2.57 -2.33 17.66
CA LEU A 77 -3.51 -1.86 16.65
C LEU A 77 -4.07 -3.01 15.83
N LYS A 78 -3.21 -3.86 15.28
CA LYS A 78 -3.60 -5.03 14.47
C LYS A 78 -4.41 -6.08 15.25
N GLY A 79 -4.15 -6.25 16.53
CA GLY A 79 -4.92 -7.15 17.41
C GLY A 79 -6.33 -6.63 17.69
N LYS A 80 -6.42 -5.34 18.06
CA LYS A 80 -7.67 -4.73 18.54
C LYS A 80 -8.58 -4.21 17.42
N TYR A 81 -8.01 -3.75 16.28
CA TYR A 81 -8.76 -3.05 15.23
C TYR A 81 -8.50 -3.68 13.84
N LYS A 82 -8.70 -5.01 13.73
CA LYS A 82 -8.37 -5.80 12.51
C LYS A 82 -9.01 -5.26 11.23
N GLY A 83 -10.23 -4.74 11.29
CA GLY A 83 -10.97 -4.22 10.13
C GLY A 83 -10.68 -2.76 9.77
N ALA A 84 -9.96 -2.02 10.62
CA ALA A 84 -9.68 -0.60 10.38
C ALA A 84 -8.61 -0.40 9.29
N ASN A 85 -8.75 0.68 8.50
CA ASN A 85 -7.74 1.04 7.50
C ASN A 85 -6.36 1.27 8.12
N ALA A 86 -6.30 1.89 9.30
CA ALA A 86 -5.07 2.05 10.06
C ALA A 86 -4.34 0.72 10.33
N SER A 87 -5.06 -0.39 10.55
CA SER A 87 -4.48 -1.73 10.72
C SER A 87 -3.82 -2.27 9.45
N LYS A 88 -4.33 -1.86 8.28
CA LYS A 88 -3.74 -2.22 6.99
C LYS A 88 -2.44 -1.44 6.78
N ILE A 89 -2.46 -0.13 7.07
CA ILE A 89 -1.28 0.76 7.01
C ILE A 89 -0.20 0.33 8.01
N ALA A 90 -0.58 -0.18 9.18
CA ALA A 90 0.36 -0.70 10.17
C ALA A 90 1.26 -1.82 9.62
N ASN A 91 0.86 -2.55 8.56
CA ASN A 91 1.72 -3.54 7.93
C ASN A 91 2.96 -2.88 7.29
N PHE A 92 2.79 -1.74 6.63
CA PHE A 92 3.90 -1.00 6.04
C PHE A 92 4.94 -0.63 7.12
N TYR A 93 4.52 0.08 8.17
CA TYR A 93 5.44 0.49 9.23
C TYR A 93 6.05 -0.67 10.02
N LEU A 94 5.30 -1.77 10.25
CA LEU A 94 5.87 -2.98 10.83
C LEU A 94 6.95 -3.59 9.94
N GLY A 95 6.75 -3.57 8.62
CA GLY A 95 7.76 -3.98 7.66
C GLY A 95 9.05 -3.19 7.82
N LEU A 96 8.93 -1.86 7.85
CA LEU A 96 10.07 -0.95 8.03
C LEU A 96 10.77 -1.13 9.39
N ASP A 97 10.01 -1.26 10.47
CA ASP A 97 10.57 -1.48 11.81
C ASP A 97 11.35 -2.81 11.88
N TYR A 98 10.79 -3.88 11.31
CA TYR A 98 11.49 -5.16 11.27
C TYR A 98 12.73 -5.15 10.37
N MET A 99 12.71 -4.37 9.29
CA MET A 99 13.89 -4.15 8.45
C MET A 99 15.01 -3.44 9.24
N ARG A 100 14.68 -2.38 10.00
CA ARG A 100 15.62 -1.65 10.86
C ARG A 100 16.35 -2.54 11.87
N ILE A 101 15.67 -3.53 12.42
CA ILE A 101 16.27 -4.46 13.39
C ILE A 101 16.78 -5.75 12.75
N GLY A 102 16.97 -5.78 11.43
CA GLY A 102 17.54 -6.91 10.69
C GLY A 102 16.66 -8.17 10.61
N LYS A 103 15.40 -8.10 11.04
CA LYS A 103 14.47 -9.25 10.97
C LYS A 103 13.82 -9.35 9.60
N LEU A 104 14.63 -9.59 8.56
CA LEU A 104 14.25 -9.50 7.14
C LEU A 104 13.03 -10.35 6.76
N LYS A 105 12.92 -11.59 7.25
CA LYS A 105 11.74 -12.44 6.99
C LYS A 105 10.43 -11.83 7.54
N LYS A 106 10.49 -11.14 8.70
CA LYS A 106 9.32 -10.44 9.24
C LYS A 106 9.03 -9.17 8.48
N ALA A 107 10.05 -8.44 8.05
CA ALA A 107 9.91 -7.28 7.19
C ALA A 107 9.19 -7.64 5.90
N GLU A 108 9.68 -8.63 5.18
CA GLU A 108 9.08 -9.18 3.97
C GLU A 108 7.62 -9.57 4.18
N TYR A 109 7.32 -10.35 5.22
CA TYR A 109 5.94 -10.77 5.53
C TYR A 109 4.97 -9.60 5.67
N TYR A 110 5.36 -8.54 6.39
CA TYR A 110 4.49 -7.40 6.60
C TYR A 110 4.37 -6.50 5.37
N LEU A 111 5.45 -6.29 4.63
CA LEU A 111 5.44 -5.53 3.38
C LEU A 111 4.59 -6.24 2.31
N ILE A 112 4.70 -7.56 2.16
CA ILE A 112 3.83 -8.36 1.28
C ILE A 112 2.36 -8.21 1.69
N LYS A 113 2.04 -8.24 2.98
CA LYS A 113 0.67 -7.99 3.44
C LYS A 113 0.16 -6.62 3.05
N TYR A 114 1.02 -5.61 3.07
CA TYR A 114 0.67 -4.27 2.66
C TYR A 114 0.40 -4.21 1.15
N THR A 115 1.33 -4.68 0.31
CA THR A 115 1.22 -4.65 -1.16
C THR A 115 0.05 -5.51 -1.67
N LYS A 116 -0.28 -6.64 -1.01
CA LYS A 116 -1.50 -7.41 -1.32
C LYS A 116 -2.79 -6.64 -1.04
N THR A 117 -2.78 -5.76 -0.05
CA THR A 117 -3.96 -4.92 0.27
C THR A 117 -4.07 -3.73 -0.68
N TYR A 118 -2.93 -3.18 -1.09
CA TYR A 118 -2.79 -2.03 -1.98
C TYR A 118 -1.86 -2.41 -3.15
N PRO A 119 -2.36 -3.18 -4.14
CA PRO A 119 -1.49 -3.75 -5.18
C PRO A 119 -1.06 -2.74 -6.23
N LYS A 120 -1.79 -1.63 -6.38
CA LYS A 120 -1.45 -0.59 -7.36
C LYS A 120 -0.57 0.46 -6.68
N PRO A 121 0.64 0.73 -7.19
CA PRO A 121 1.41 1.90 -6.77
C PRO A 121 0.58 3.14 -7.05
N ASP A 122 0.32 3.94 -6.01
CA ASP A 122 -0.46 5.16 -6.10
C ASP A 122 0.39 6.40 -5.85
N SER A 123 -0.17 7.57 -6.18
CA SER A 123 0.48 8.86 -5.98
C SER A 123 0.76 9.22 -4.52
N ASN A 124 0.14 8.53 -3.55
CA ASN A 124 0.44 8.67 -2.13
C ASN A 124 1.74 7.95 -1.74
N ASN A 125 2.40 7.28 -2.69
CA ASN A 125 3.74 6.72 -2.61
C ASN A 125 4.00 5.64 -1.55
N LEU A 126 3.05 5.28 -0.68
CA LEU A 126 3.27 4.23 0.30
C LEU A 126 3.39 2.84 -0.35
N THR A 127 2.60 2.56 -1.38
CA THR A 127 2.70 1.28 -2.11
C THR A 127 4.00 1.21 -2.90
N TYR A 128 4.38 2.31 -3.54
CA TYR A 128 5.69 2.43 -4.19
C TYR A 128 6.82 2.17 -3.19
N LEU A 129 6.80 2.86 -2.04
CA LEU A 129 7.79 2.65 -0.97
C LEU A 129 7.78 1.21 -0.42
N ALA A 130 6.61 0.58 -0.37
CA ALA A 130 6.50 -0.82 0.08
C ALA A 130 7.20 -1.78 -0.90
N TYR A 131 7.02 -1.62 -2.21
CA TYR A 131 7.74 -2.40 -3.21
C TYR A 131 9.23 -2.10 -3.20
N SER A 132 9.66 -0.84 -3.08
CA SER A 132 11.07 -0.46 -2.94
C SER A 132 11.72 -1.15 -1.74
N ASN A 133 11.05 -1.14 -0.59
CA ASN A 133 11.57 -1.82 0.61
C ASN A 133 11.52 -3.35 0.48
N LEU A 134 10.54 -3.93 -0.23
CA LEU A 134 10.53 -5.37 -0.56
C LEU A 134 11.72 -5.74 -1.43
N ALA A 135 11.99 -4.98 -2.48
CA ALA A 135 13.15 -5.18 -3.34
C ALA A 135 14.45 -5.10 -2.50
N THR A 136 14.58 -4.10 -1.63
CA THR A 136 15.72 -3.97 -0.73
C THR A 136 15.86 -5.19 0.20
N VAL A 137 14.77 -5.65 0.81
CA VAL A 137 14.77 -6.86 1.65
C VAL A 137 15.20 -8.08 0.84
N SER A 138 14.68 -8.22 -0.38
CA SER A 138 15.02 -9.31 -1.31
C SER A 138 16.51 -9.27 -1.70
N MET A 139 17.06 -8.08 -1.96
CA MET A 139 18.48 -7.87 -2.21
C MET A 139 19.35 -8.30 -1.01
N LEU A 140 18.99 -7.87 0.20
CA LEU A 140 19.70 -8.26 1.43
C LEU A 140 19.65 -9.77 1.68
N GLN A 141 18.59 -10.44 1.24
CA GLN A 141 18.44 -11.91 1.28
C GLN A 141 19.10 -12.62 0.08
N LYS A 142 19.70 -11.88 -0.86
CA LYS A 142 20.23 -12.37 -2.13
C LYS A 142 19.17 -13.06 -3.01
N ASN A 143 17.91 -12.72 -2.80
CA ASN A 143 16.78 -13.19 -3.64
C ASN A 143 16.55 -12.20 -4.80
N TYR A 144 17.49 -12.18 -5.73
CA TYR A 144 17.49 -11.24 -6.85
C TYR A 144 16.26 -11.38 -7.75
N LYS A 145 15.68 -12.58 -7.85
CA LYS A 145 14.44 -12.80 -8.63
C LYS A 145 13.28 -11.98 -8.08
N ASN A 146 13.10 -11.98 -6.77
CA ASN A 146 12.03 -11.22 -6.12
C ASN A 146 12.34 -9.71 -6.21
N ALA A 147 13.60 -9.29 -5.99
CA ALA A 147 13.98 -7.88 -6.12
C ALA A 147 13.64 -7.32 -7.50
N ILE A 148 13.97 -8.04 -8.58
CA ILE A 148 13.60 -7.68 -9.95
C ILE A 148 12.08 -7.57 -10.12
N ALA A 149 11.32 -8.53 -9.59
CA ALA A 149 9.86 -8.51 -9.69
C ALA A 149 9.24 -7.32 -8.96
N ASP A 150 9.80 -6.94 -7.81
CA ASP A 150 9.33 -5.81 -7.02
C ASP A 150 9.65 -4.47 -7.72
N PHE A 151 10.85 -4.31 -8.29
CA PHE A 151 11.20 -3.12 -9.09
C PHE A 151 10.35 -3.04 -10.37
N ALA A 152 10.13 -4.15 -11.07
CA ALA A 152 9.23 -4.20 -12.23
C ALA A 152 7.75 -3.90 -11.84
N ALA A 153 7.33 -4.16 -10.62
CA ALA A 153 6.01 -3.73 -10.13
C ALA A 153 5.98 -2.21 -9.88
N MET A 154 7.07 -1.64 -9.36
CA MET A 154 7.22 -0.20 -9.16
C MET A 154 7.20 0.59 -10.48
N SER A 155 7.79 0.07 -11.54
CA SER A 155 7.84 0.77 -12.83
C SER A 155 6.48 0.93 -13.52
N LYS A 156 5.41 0.33 -12.96
CA LYS A 156 4.02 0.48 -13.45
C LYS A 156 3.26 1.65 -12.84
N ILE A 157 3.91 2.44 -12.00
CA ILE A 157 3.30 3.65 -11.42
C ILE A 157 3.11 4.72 -12.49
N ASP A 158 2.07 5.53 -12.35
CA ASP A 158 1.81 6.68 -13.24
C ASP A 158 2.58 7.93 -12.74
N ASP A 159 3.92 7.81 -12.65
CA ASP A 159 4.86 8.88 -12.33
C ASP A 159 6.20 8.57 -12.99
N VAL A 160 6.55 9.36 -13.98
CA VAL A 160 7.73 9.14 -14.83
C VAL A 160 9.03 9.07 -14.03
N LYS A 161 9.20 9.90 -13.01
CA LYS A 161 10.43 9.91 -12.19
C LYS A 161 10.55 8.65 -11.34
N LEU A 162 9.42 8.18 -10.81
CA LEU A 162 9.39 6.96 -10.03
C LEU A 162 9.54 5.72 -10.93
N GLN A 163 9.02 5.77 -12.16
CA GLN A 163 9.29 4.74 -13.18
C GLN A 163 10.78 4.67 -13.53
N GLU A 164 11.38 5.82 -13.82
CA GLU A 164 12.81 5.93 -14.13
C GLU A 164 13.68 5.34 -13.02
N TYR A 165 13.42 5.75 -11.75
CA TYR A 165 14.12 5.19 -10.61
C TYR A 165 13.96 3.66 -10.52
N ALA A 166 12.75 3.15 -10.67
CA ALA A 166 12.48 1.71 -10.60
C ALA A 166 13.21 0.93 -11.70
N MET A 167 13.25 1.47 -12.92
CA MET A 167 13.94 0.84 -14.04
C MET A 167 15.46 0.86 -13.85
N LEU A 168 16.03 1.94 -13.32
CA LEU A 168 17.46 2.01 -12.98
C LEU A 168 17.83 0.96 -11.93
N GLU A 169 17.06 0.83 -10.87
CA GLU A 169 17.30 -0.17 -9.82
C GLU A 169 17.15 -1.60 -10.37
N GLU A 170 16.16 -1.88 -11.20
CA GLU A 170 16.00 -3.17 -11.86
C GLU A 170 17.22 -3.53 -12.71
N ALA A 171 17.68 -2.59 -13.53
CA ALA A 171 18.86 -2.77 -14.36
C ALA A 171 20.14 -2.98 -13.52
N ALA A 172 20.28 -2.26 -12.41
CA ALA A 172 21.39 -2.43 -11.48
C ALA A 172 21.41 -3.85 -10.87
N VAL A 173 20.25 -4.42 -10.53
CA VAL A 173 20.18 -5.81 -10.08
C VAL A 173 20.64 -6.77 -11.18
N TYR A 174 20.22 -6.56 -12.43
CA TYR A 174 20.69 -7.39 -13.55
C TYR A 174 22.19 -7.31 -13.76
N THR A 175 22.78 -6.12 -13.65
CA THR A 175 24.25 -5.94 -13.69
C THR A 175 24.93 -6.71 -12.54
N GLN A 176 24.42 -6.57 -11.32
CA GLN A 176 24.97 -7.27 -10.14
C GLN A 176 24.97 -8.79 -10.29
N ILE A 177 23.94 -9.37 -10.91
CA ILE A 177 23.86 -10.83 -11.15
C ILE A 177 24.53 -11.25 -12.47
N LYS A 178 25.36 -10.40 -13.05
CA LYS A 178 26.12 -10.67 -14.29
C LYS A 178 25.23 -11.00 -15.49
N LYS A 179 24.14 -10.27 -15.65
CA LYS A 179 23.22 -10.35 -16.80
C LYS A 179 23.15 -9.00 -17.54
N PRO A 180 24.28 -8.48 -18.06
CA PRO A 180 24.36 -7.12 -18.63
C PRO A 180 23.40 -6.92 -19.82
N VAL A 181 23.19 -7.95 -20.65
CA VAL A 181 22.24 -7.87 -21.79
C VAL A 181 20.85 -7.43 -21.34
N LYS A 182 20.39 -7.92 -20.16
CA LYS A 182 19.08 -7.51 -19.63
C LYS A 182 19.09 -6.08 -19.09
N ALA A 183 20.17 -5.68 -18.43
CA ALA A 183 20.35 -4.29 -17.99
C ALA A 183 20.35 -3.32 -19.18
N ILE A 184 21.12 -3.63 -20.24
CA ILE A 184 21.17 -2.85 -21.48
C ILE A 184 19.78 -2.73 -22.12
N ALA A 185 18.99 -3.79 -22.15
CA ALA A 185 17.62 -3.74 -22.70
C ALA A 185 16.74 -2.73 -21.96
N ILE A 186 16.83 -2.69 -20.62
CA ILE A 186 16.10 -1.70 -19.81
C ILE A 186 16.60 -0.28 -20.11
N TYR A 187 17.91 -0.04 -20.10
CA TYR A 187 18.47 1.28 -20.42
C TYR A 187 18.05 1.77 -21.80
N LYS A 188 18.07 0.89 -22.82
CA LYS A 188 17.59 1.23 -24.18
C LYS A 188 16.11 1.60 -24.16
N THR A 189 15.27 0.89 -23.40
CA THR A 189 13.85 1.25 -23.25
C THR A 189 13.70 2.64 -22.62
N MET A 190 14.51 2.98 -21.62
CA MET A 190 14.50 4.32 -21.02
C MET A 190 14.87 5.39 -22.04
N LEU A 191 15.89 5.15 -22.88
CA LEU A 191 16.34 6.09 -23.91
C LEU A 191 15.30 6.34 -25.03
N THR A 192 14.32 5.45 -25.21
CA THR A 192 13.19 5.66 -26.14
C THR A 192 12.08 6.55 -25.58
N ASN A 193 12.12 6.88 -24.29
CA ASN A 193 11.13 7.71 -23.60
C ASN A 193 11.73 9.07 -23.24
N ASP A 194 11.45 10.10 -24.02
CA ASP A 194 11.99 11.44 -23.82
C ASP A 194 11.65 12.04 -22.43
N ALA A 195 10.53 11.63 -21.83
CA ALA A 195 10.14 12.08 -20.50
C ALA A 195 11.01 11.49 -19.37
N MET A 196 11.69 10.36 -19.61
CA MET A 196 12.58 9.67 -18.66
C MET A 196 14.04 10.12 -18.79
N THR A 197 14.39 10.88 -19.83
CA THR A 197 15.78 11.13 -20.19
C THR A 197 16.28 12.53 -19.85
N LYS A 198 15.98 13.04 -18.65
CA LYS A 198 16.63 14.28 -18.18
C LYS A 198 18.16 14.16 -18.15
N ASP A 199 18.66 12.95 -17.97
CA ASP A 199 20.09 12.63 -17.92
C ASP A 199 20.46 11.56 -18.94
N ARG A 200 20.12 11.83 -20.22
CA ARG A 200 20.34 10.92 -21.35
C ARG A 200 21.79 10.44 -21.42
N GLY A 201 22.76 11.34 -21.24
CA GLY A 201 24.17 11.00 -21.25
C GLY A 201 24.57 10.01 -20.16
N TYR A 202 23.95 10.08 -18.98
CA TYR A 202 24.17 9.11 -17.92
C TYR A 202 23.69 7.71 -18.33
N ILE A 203 22.48 7.61 -18.90
CA ILE A 203 21.92 6.32 -19.35
C ILE A 203 22.76 5.72 -20.50
N GLU A 204 23.20 6.55 -21.45
CA GLU A 204 24.09 6.12 -22.55
C GLU A 204 25.44 5.58 -22.02
N ASN A 205 26.00 6.22 -21.00
CA ASN A 205 27.20 5.73 -20.33
C ASN A 205 26.93 4.36 -19.62
N LEU A 206 25.80 4.19 -18.96
CA LEU A 206 25.43 2.89 -18.38
C LEU A 206 25.31 1.78 -19.43
N VAL A 207 24.82 2.08 -20.63
CA VAL A 207 24.79 1.12 -21.74
C VAL A 207 26.21 0.71 -22.12
N GLN A 208 27.13 1.69 -22.27
CA GLN A 208 28.55 1.42 -22.63
C GLN A 208 29.26 0.60 -21.56
N LEU A 209 29.06 0.90 -20.28
CA LEU A 209 29.69 0.16 -19.16
C LEU A 209 29.23 -1.30 -19.06
N ASN A 210 28.07 -1.62 -19.60
CA ASN A 210 27.49 -2.96 -19.57
C ASN A 210 27.64 -3.71 -20.91
N SER A 211 28.22 -3.09 -21.94
CA SER A 211 28.48 -3.70 -23.24
C SER A 211 29.81 -4.44 -23.24
#